data_59af58b67a46f3d0b6874db6bc0d938d
#
_entry.id   59af58b67a46f3d0b6874db6bc0d938d
#
_cell.length_a   1.000
_cell.length_b   1.000
_cell.length_c   1.000
_cell.angle_alpha   90.00
_cell.angle_beta   90.00
_cell.angle_gamma   90.00
#
_symmetry.space_group_name_H-M   'P 1'
#
loop_
_entity.id
_entity.type
_entity.pdbx_description
1 polymer ?
#
loop_
_entity_poly.entity_id
_entity_poly.type
_entity_poly.pdbx_seq_one_letter_code
_entity_poly.pdbx_strand_id
1 'polypeptide(L)'
;MRVVLIGRGRLATNLLPALQEAGHEVVSINSRTLEGLPTEADVFVVAVKDSALKDVISQATKGREQQLFVHTAGSIPMSLFEGYTSRYGVFYPMQTFSKERLVDFAEVPVFVEGECPQIRQLAESMSHRVYALSSEHRKYLHLAAVFACNFANHCYALSAELLEKHGLPFDVMLPLIDETARKVHGLHPLDAQTGPAVRYDENVIRLQSALLSDTPALQEIYDLLSLSIHRKAQ
;
A
#
# COMPACT_ATOMS: atom_id res chain seq x y z
N MET A 1 12.49 -22.03 -1.20
CA MET A 1 13.18 -21.35 -2.31
C MET A 1 14.33 -20.53 -1.75
N ARG A 2 15.34 -20.27 -2.57
CA ARG A 2 16.38 -19.27 -2.29
C ARG A 2 15.92 -17.92 -2.86
N VAL A 3 15.62 -16.96 -1.98
CA VAL A 3 15.06 -15.65 -2.31
C VAL A 3 16.09 -14.57 -2.00
N VAL A 4 16.32 -13.68 -2.96
CA VAL A 4 17.14 -12.48 -2.75
C VAL A 4 16.21 -11.27 -2.63
N LEU A 5 16.17 -10.65 -1.46
CA LEU A 5 15.38 -9.46 -1.17
C LEU A 5 16.24 -8.20 -1.31
N ILE A 6 16.01 -7.40 -2.33
CA ILE A 6 16.73 -6.17 -2.61
C ILE A 6 15.93 -4.97 -2.09
N GLY A 7 16.40 -4.38 -1.01
CA GLY A 7 15.78 -3.25 -0.34
C GLY A 7 15.77 -3.38 1.17
N ARG A 8 15.63 -2.24 1.89
CA ARG A 8 15.57 -2.16 3.37
C ARG A 8 14.50 -1.18 3.82
N GLY A 9 13.46 -1.00 2.98
CA GLY A 9 12.31 -0.15 3.26
C GLY A 9 11.28 -0.83 4.17
N ARG A 10 10.17 -0.14 4.44
CA ARG A 10 9.07 -0.63 5.30
C ARG A 10 8.54 -1.99 4.84
N LEU A 11 8.29 -2.16 3.55
CA LEU A 11 7.86 -3.46 3.00
C LEU A 11 8.94 -4.53 3.20
N ALA A 12 10.20 -4.27 2.86
CA ALA A 12 11.27 -5.25 3.01
C ALA A 12 11.47 -5.68 4.47
N THR A 13 11.28 -4.77 5.44
CA THR A 13 11.32 -5.07 6.88
C THR A 13 10.23 -6.06 7.28
N ASN A 14 9.05 -5.97 6.69
CA ASN A 14 7.94 -6.90 6.95
C ASN A 14 8.07 -8.20 6.14
N LEU A 15 8.55 -8.12 4.90
CA LEU A 15 8.63 -9.26 3.98
C LEU A 15 9.74 -10.24 4.38
N LEU A 16 10.86 -9.75 4.91
CA LEU A 16 11.99 -10.59 5.31
C LEU A 16 11.60 -11.69 6.33
N PRO A 17 11.02 -11.35 7.49
CA PRO A 17 10.60 -12.39 8.44
C PRO A 17 9.50 -13.30 7.87
N ALA A 18 8.54 -12.76 7.13
CA ALA A 18 7.48 -13.57 6.53
C ALA A 18 8.02 -14.62 5.54
N LEU A 19 9.01 -14.26 4.72
CA LEU A 19 9.69 -15.21 3.84
C LEU A 19 10.46 -16.30 4.62
N GLN A 20 11.11 -15.93 5.71
CA GLN A 20 11.84 -16.87 6.57
C GLN A 20 10.89 -17.83 7.30
N GLU A 21 9.77 -17.33 7.83
CA GLU A 21 8.72 -18.13 8.48
C GLU A 21 8.06 -19.11 7.49
N ALA A 22 7.95 -18.72 6.22
CA ALA A 22 7.49 -19.59 5.14
C ALA A 22 8.53 -20.65 4.69
N GLY A 23 9.69 -20.71 5.37
CA GLY A 23 10.72 -21.70 5.12
C GLY A 23 11.63 -21.41 3.91
N HIS A 24 11.75 -20.15 3.50
CA HIS A 24 12.67 -19.73 2.44
C HIS A 24 14.06 -19.37 2.99
N GLU A 25 15.09 -19.67 2.21
CA GLU A 25 16.44 -19.15 2.44
C GLU A 25 16.50 -17.72 1.86
N VAL A 26 16.67 -16.70 2.72
CA VAL A 26 16.58 -15.29 2.30
C VAL A 26 17.90 -14.57 2.47
N VAL A 27 18.37 -13.97 1.37
CA VAL A 27 19.53 -13.06 1.36
C VAL A 27 19.02 -11.63 1.19
N SER A 28 19.24 -10.79 2.22
CA SER A 28 18.83 -9.38 2.20
C SER A 28 19.96 -8.48 1.69
N ILE A 29 19.71 -7.74 0.62
CA ILE A 29 20.67 -6.90 -0.09
C ILE A 29 20.31 -5.41 0.05
N ASN A 30 21.31 -4.59 0.32
CA ASN A 30 21.15 -3.14 0.28
C ASN A 30 21.04 -2.65 -1.18
N SER A 31 19.91 -2.09 -1.54
CA SER A 31 19.64 -1.61 -2.91
C SER A 31 20.54 -0.46 -3.38
N ARG A 32 21.24 0.23 -2.47
CA ARG A 32 22.14 1.35 -2.83
C ARG A 32 23.52 0.89 -3.25
N THR A 33 24.02 -0.22 -2.69
CA THR A 33 25.38 -0.71 -2.97
C THR A 33 25.36 -1.99 -3.80
N LEU A 34 24.30 -2.80 -3.70
CA LEU A 34 24.18 -4.16 -4.26
C LEU A 34 25.35 -5.07 -3.88
N GLU A 35 26.08 -4.73 -2.82
CA GLU A 35 27.21 -5.50 -2.33
C GLU A 35 26.76 -6.89 -1.87
N GLY A 36 27.48 -7.93 -2.28
CA GLY A 36 27.15 -9.31 -1.96
C GLY A 36 25.92 -9.86 -2.71
N LEU A 37 25.46 -9.18 -3.77
CA LEU A 37 24.34 -9.66 -4.58
C LEU A 37 24.69 -11.01 -5.23
N PRO A 38 23.98 -12.12 -4.90
CA PRO A 38 24.24 -13.43 -5.49
C PRO A 38 24.07 -13.43 -7.02
N THR A 39 24.79 -14.33 -7.70
CA THR A 39 24.64 -14.53 -9.15
C THR A 39 23.37 -15.30 -9.48
N GLU A 40 22.93 -16.17 -8.57
CA GLU A 40 21.79 -17.08 -8.78
C GLU A 40 20.87 -17.11 -7.57
N ALA A 41 19.59 -17.19 -7.81
CA ALA A 41 18.53 -17.46 -6.83
C ALA A 41 17.27 -17.95 -7.57
N ASP A 42 16.31 -18.51 -6.82
CA ASP A 42 15.01 -18.88 -7.39
C ASP A 42 14.19 -17.63 -7.77
N VAL A 43 14.28 -16.58 -6.94
CA VAL A 43 13.59 -15.29 -7.18
C VAL A 43 14.41 -14.14 -6.58
N PHE A 44 14.56 -13.05 -7.33
CA PHE A 44 15.04 -11.75 -6.88
C PHE A 44 13.86 -10.80 -6.69
N VAL A 45 13.59 -10.39 -5.47
CA VAL A 45 12.49 -9.48 -5.11
C VAL A 45 13.03 -8.07 -4.90
N VAL A 46 12.64 -7.13 -5.79
CA VAL A 46 13.08 -5.73 -5.73
C VAL A 46 12.01 -4.91 -4.99
N ALA A 47 12.29 -4.63 -3.72
CA ALA A 47 11.40 -3.92 -2.78
C ALA A 47 11.97 -2.53 -2.42
N VAL A 48 11.94 -1.62 -3.39
CA VAL A 48 12.45 -0.25 -3.28
C VAL A 48 11.36 0.77 -3.64
N LYS A 49 11.63 2.06 -3.43
CA LYS A 49 10.74 3.14 -3.87
C LYS A 49 10.60 3.14 -5.38
N ASP A 50 9.44 3.51 -5.90
CA ASP A 50 9.13 3.54 -7.34
C ASP A 50 10.16 4.37 -8.13
N SER A 51 10.60 5.52 -7.58
CA SER A 51 11.60 6.39 -8.19
C SER A 51 13.00 5.78 -8.33
N ALA A 52 13.33 4.76 -7.55
CA ALA A 52 14.63 4.08 -7.59
C ALA A 52 14.57 2.74 -8.35
N LEU A 53 13.37 2.28 -8.71
CA LEU A 53 13.15 0.92 -9.19
C LEU A 53 13.90 0.64 -10.49
N LYS A 54 13.84 1.56 -11.46
CA LYS A 54 14.51 1.41 -12.76
C LYS A 54 16.02 1.29 -12.62
N ASP A 55 16.63 2.16 -11.81
CA ASP A 55 18.07 2.17 -11.61
C ASP A 55 18.56 0.90 -10.89
N VAL A 56 17.83 0.46 -9.88
CA VAL A 56 18.15 -0.77 -9.15
C VAL A 56 18.02 -1.99 -10.08
N ILE A 57 16.96 -2.09 -10.88
CA ILE A 57 16.77 -3.17 -11.83
C ILE A 57 17.92 -3.19 -12.84
N SER A 58 18.25 -2.04 -13.43
CA SER A 58 19.31 -1.95 -14.47
C SER A 58 20.69 -2.38 -13.95
N GLN A 59 20.94 -2.25 -12.66
CA GLN A 59 22.19 -2.68 -12.02
C GLN A 59 22.14 -4.12 -11.54
N ALA A 60 21.04 -4.52 -10.89
CA ALA A 60 20.90 -5.83 -10.29
C ALA A 60 20.81 -6.96 -11.31
N THR A 61 20.27 -6.69 -12.50
CA THR A 61 20.12 -7.68 -13.58
C THR A 61 21.40 -7.95 -14.37
N LYS A 62 22.42 -7.07 -14.30
CA LYS A 62 23.69 -7.26 -15.02
C LYS A 62 24.36 -8.56 -14.63
N GLY A 63 24.62 -9.45 -15.63
CA GLY A 63 25.13 -10.81 -15.44
C GLY A 63 24.12 -11.78 -14.83
N ARG A 64 22.83 -11.41 -14.80
CA ARG A 64 21.71 -12.20 -14.25
C ARG A 64 20.48 -12.15 -15.16
N GLU A 65 20.66 -11.89 -16.44
CA GLU A 65 19.59 -11.66 -17.42
C GLU A 65 18.66 -12.87 -17.62
N GLN A 66 19.07 -14.06 -17.13
CA GLN A 66 18.27 -15.28 -17.15
C GLN A 66 17.60 -15.60 -15.79
N GLN A 67 17.87 -14.80 -14.76
CA GLN A 67 17.29 -14.99 -13.45
C GLN A 67 15.89 -14.38 -13.35
N LEU A 68 15.06 -14.90 -12.46
CA LEU A 68 13.72 -14.37 -12.22
C LEU A 68 13.77 -13.14 -11.31
N PHE A 69 13.32 -12.01 -11.81
CA PHE A 69 13.16 -10.78 -11.05
C PHE A 69 11.69 -10.39 -10.92
N VAL A 70 11.30 -9.98 -9.72
CA VAL A 70 9.98 -9.38 -9.47
C VAL A 70 10.13 -8.05 -8.75
N HIS A 71 9.23 -7.10 -9.03
CA HIS A 71 9.11 -5.91 -8.21
C HIS A 71 7.83 -5.92 -7.39
N THR A 72 7.79 -5.04 -6.37
CA THR A 72 6.67 -4.97 -5.42
C THR A 72 5.83 -3.69 -5.57
N ALA A 73 6.02 -2.93 -6.62
CA ALA A 73 5.34 -1.65 -6.83
C ALA A 73 3.90 -1.82 -7.31
N GLY A 74 2.98 -1.05 -6.72
CA GLY A 74 1.56 -1.07 -7.08
C GLY A 74 1.25 -0.39 -8.42
N SER A 75 1.92 0.73 -8.72
CA SER A 75 1.65 1.58 -9.89
C SER A 75 2.59 1.35 -11.09
N ILE A 76 3.72 0.66 -10.90
CA ILE A 76 4.70 0.45 -11.95
C ILE A 76 4.36 -0.80 -12.78
N PRO A 77 4.37 -0.73 -14.13
CA PRO A 77 4.06 -1.88 -14.96
C PRO A 77 5.18 -2.92 -14.95
N MET A 78 4.80 -4.18 -15.17
CA MET A 78 5.73 -5.31 -15.30
C MET A 78 6.74 -5.10 -16.42
N SER A 79 6.35 -4.42 -17.51
CA SER A 79 7.20 -4.11 -18.66
C SER A 79 8.44 -3.27 -18.32
N LEU A 80 8.53 -2.72 -17.09
CA LEU A 80 9.78 -2.07 -16.65
C LEU A 80 11.01 -2.99 -16.72
N PHE A 81 10.82 -4.31 -16.68
CA PHE A 81 11.89 -5.29 -16.79
C PHE A 81 12.33 -5.59 -18.24
N GLU A 82 11.58 -5.13 -19.24
CA GLU A 82 11.89 -5.37 -20.66
C GLU A 82 13.27 -4.84 -21.01
N GLY A 83 14.07 -5.68 -21.67
CA GLY A 83 15.46 -5.38 -22.01
C GLY A 83 16.49 -5.57 -20.87
N TYR A 84 16.05 -5.88 -19.65
CA TYR A 84 16.94 -6.15 -18.51
C TYR A 84 17.04 -7.64 -18.15
N THR A 85 15.94 -8.36 -18.21
CA THR A 85 15.91 -9.81 -17.94
C THR A 85 14.83 -10.48 -18.78
N SER A 86 15.02 -11.77 -19.08
CA SER A 86 14.04 -12.59 -19.81
C SER A 86 12.94 -13.19 -18.92
N ARG A 87 13.14 -13.22 -17.59
CA ARG A 87 12.22 -13.82 -16.63
C ARG A 87 11.86 -12.80 -15.58
N TYR A 88 10.64 -12.29 -15.61
CA TYR A 88 10.22 -11.23 -14.71
C TYR A 88 8.73 -11.27 -14.39
N GLY A 89 8.35 -10.48 -13.39
CA GLY A 89 6.97 -10.31 -13.01
C GLY A 89 6.77 -9.33 -11.88
N VAL A 90 5.60 -9.40 -11.26
CA VAL A 90 5.24 -8.59 -10.11
C VAL A 90 4.80 -9.48 -8.96
N PHE A 91 5.23 -9.09 -7.78
CA PHE A 91 4.82 -9.63 -6.50
C PHE A 91 4.39 -8.44 -5.63
N TYR A 92 3.09 -8.12 -5.62
CA TYR A 92 2.55 -6.94 -4.97
C TYR A 92 1.71 -7.30 -3.75
N PRO A 93 2.27 -7.29 -2.54
CA PRO A 93 1.49 -7.40 -1.30
C PRO A 93 0.80 -6.07 -1.03
N MET A 94 -0.54 -6.08 -1.01
CA MET A 94 -1.35 -4.89 -0.81
C MET A 94 -1.67 -4.69 0.68
N GLN A 95 -0.85 -3.89 1.35
CA GLN A 95 -1.02 -3.53 2.75
C GLN A 95 -0.30 -2.21 3.05
N THR A 96 -0.63 -1.59 4.18
CA THR A 96 0.15 -0.50 4.77
C THR A 96 1.23 -1.09 5.67
N PHE A 97 2.50 -0.77 5.35
CA PHE A 97 3.66 -1.28 6.08
C PHE A 97 4.34 -0.20 6.90
N SER A 98 4.66 -0.51 8.14
CA SER A 98 5.57 0.28 8.99
C SER A 98 6.76 -0.59 9.43
N LYS A 99 7.77 0.03 10.03
CA LYS A 99 8.89 -0.73 10.61
C LYS A 99 8.61 -1.18 12.02
N GLU A 100 7.77 -0.43 12.70
CA GLU A 100 7.45 -0.56 14.12
C GLU A 100 6.39 -1.64 14.37
N ARG A 101 5.62 -1.99 13.34
CA ARG A 101 4.57 -3.00 13.43
C ARG A 101 4.65 -3.94 12.24
N LEU A 102 4.95 -5.18 12.50
CA LEU A 102 4.89 -6.26 11.52
C LEU A 102 3.45 -6.69 11.27
N VAL A 103 3.13 -7.04 10.03
CA VAL A 103 1.82 -7.54 9.64
C VAL A 103 1.86 -9.05 9.50
N ASP A 104 0.73 -9.71 9.78
CA ASP A 104 0.55 -11.12 9.48
C ASP A 104 0.35 -11.29 7.96
N PHE A 105 1.35 -11.84 7.27
CA PHE A 105 1.31 -12.03 5.82
C PHE A 105 0.27 -13.05 5.38
N ALA A 106 -0.17 -13.98 6.23
CA ALA A 106 -1.23 -14.94 5.90
C ALA A 106 -2.52 -14.24 5.45
N GLU A 107 -2.82 -13.06 6.00
CA GLU A 107 -4.01 -12.27 5.69
C GLU A 107 -3.78 -11.16 4.65
N VAL A 108 -2.54 -10.91 4.23
CA VAL A 108 -2.23 -9.88 3.23
C VAL A 108 -2.60 -10.33 1.83
N PRO A 109 -3.48 -9.63 1.11
CA PRO A 109 -3.72 -9.91 -0.30
C PRO A 109 -2.45 -9.68 -1.12
N VAL A 110 -2.01 -10.71 -1.86
CA VAL A 110 -0.84 -10.63 -2.75
C VAL A 110 -1.29 -10.75 -4.20
N PHE A 111 -0.99 -9.73 -4.98
CA PHE A 111 -1.28 -9.69 -6.41
C PHE A 111 -0.04 -10.01 -7.22
N VAL A 112 -0.16 -10.99 -8.11
CA VAL A 112 0.95 -11.50 -8.92
C VAL A 112 0.70 -11.30 -10.40
N GLU A 113 1.78 -11.03 -11.16
CA GLU A 113 1.78 -10.92 -12.60
C GLU A 113 3.07 -11.53 -13.15
N GLY A 114 2.99 -12.23 -14.29
CA GLY A 114 4.11 -12.89 -14.95
C GLY A 114 3.85 -14.37 -15.21
N GLU A 115 4.62 -14.94 -16.12
CA GLU A 115 4.42 -16.33 -16.60
C GLU A 115 5.17 -17.37 -15.74
N CYS A 116 6.14 -16.93 -14.92
CA CYS A 116 6.96 -17.84 -14.12
C CYS A 116 6.16 -18.37 -12.90
N PRO A 117 5.95 -19.72 -12.79
CA PRO A 117 5.18 -20.29 -11.69
C PRO A 117 5.72 -19.96 -10.29
N GLN A 118 7.04 -19.74 -10.19
CA GLN A 118 7.71 -19.41 -8.93
C GLN A 118 7.16 -18.13 -8.28
N ILE A 119 6.60 -17.18 -9.07
CA ILE A 119 6.01 -15.95 -8.53
C ILE A 119 4.78 -16.29 -7.68
N ARG A 120 3.89 -17.10 -8.23
CA ARG A 120 2.68 -17.56 -7.52
C ARG A 120 3.04 -18.47 -6.35
N GLN A 121 3.97 -19.42 -6.53
CA GLN A 121 4.43 -20.31 -5.46
C GLN A 121 4.99 -19.52 -4.28
N LEU A 122 5.78 -18.45 -4.54
CA LEU A 122 6.28 -17.57 -3.50
C LEU A 122 5.14 -16.87 -2.75
N ALA A 123 4.13 -16.38 -3.46
CA ALA A 123 3.00 -15.71 -2.84
C ALA A 123 2.14 -16.67 -1.99
N GLU A 124 1.83 -17.85 -2.52
CA GLU A 124 1.01 -18.88 -1.85
C GLU A 124 1.70 -19.50 -0.64
N SER A 125 3.04 -19.45 -0.57
CA SER A 125 3.76 -19.91 0.62
C SER A 125 3.61 -18.99 1.82
N MET A 126 3.17 -17.73 1.62
CA MET A 126 3.08 -16.73 2.68
C MET A 126 1.66 -16.22 2.91
N SER A 127 0.79 -16.28 1.92
CA SER A 127 -0.55 -15.70 1.99
C SER A 127 -1.63 -16.66 1.53
N HIS A 128 -2.76 -16.64 2.25
CA HIS A 128 -3.98 -17.35 1.83
C HIS A 128 -4.77 -16.60 0.74
N ARG A 129 -4.37 -15.38 0.39
CA ARG A 129 -5.10 -14.46 -0.50
C ARG A 129 -4.24 -14.05 -1.70
N VAL A 130 -4.08 -14.97 -2.66
CA VAL A 130 -3.25 -14.74 -3.85
C VAL A 130 -4.11 -14.60 -5.11
N TYR A 131 -3.91 -13.50 -5.84
CA TYR A 131 -4.69 -13.15 -7.02
C TYR A 131 -3.77 -12.83 -8.20
N ALA A 132 -4.13 -13.29 -9.40
CA ALA A 132 -3.51 -12.80 -10.62
C ALA A 132 -4.12 -11.45 -11.01
N LEU A 133 -3.27 -10.47 -11.33
CA LEU A 133 -3.73 -9.13 -11.69
C LEU A 133 -2.74 -8.44 -12.63
N SER A 134 -3.22 -7.98 -13.78
CA SER A 134 -2.39 -7.27 -14.75
C SER A 134 -1.94 -5.90 -14.24
N SER A 135 -0.83 -5.39 -14.79
CA SER A 135 -0.31 -4.05 -14.52
C SER A 135 -1.36 -2.96 -14.74
N GLU A 136 -2.21 -3.13 -15.77
CA GLU A 136 -3.28 -2.18 -16.06
C GLU A 136 -4.33 -2.11 -14.94
N HIS A 137 -4.78 -3.22 -14.43
CA HIS A 137 -5.75 -3.25 -13.34
C HIS A 137 -5.10 -2.92 -11.99
N ARG A 138 -3.83 -3.32 -11.77
CA ARG A 138 -3.11 -3.06 -10.52
C ARG A 138 -2.96 -1.58 -10.22
N LYS A 139 -2.75 -0.71 -11.23
CA LYS A 139 -2.68 0.74 -11.01
C LYS A 139 -3.97 1.31 -10.42
N TYR A 140 -5.14 0.80 -10.84
CA TYR A 140 -6.42 1.24 -10.29
C TYR A 140 -6.69 0.65 -8.90
N LEU A 141 -6.29 -0.62 -8.68
CA LEU A 141 -6.34 -1.22 -7.35
C LEU A 141 -5.47 -0.43 -6.36
N HIS A 142 -4.25 -0.07 -6.77
CA HIS A 142 -3.36 0.74 -5.95
C HIS A 142 -3.94 2.14 -5.68
N LEU A 143 -4.53 2.79 -6.69
CA LEU A 143 -5.21 4.07 -6.51
C LEU A 143 -6.39 3.96 -5.53
N ALA A 144 -7.19 2.91 -5.62
CA ALA A 144 -8.26 2.65 -4.65
C ALA A 144 -7.71 2.44 -3.23
N ALA A 145 -6.57 1.74 -3.09
CA ALA A 145 -5.90 1.57 -1.80
C ALA A 145 -5.39 2.90 -1.21
N VAL A 146 -4.98 3.87 -2.04
CA VAL A 146 -4.63 5.22 -1.58
C VAL A 146 -5.84 5.89 -0.90
N PHE A 147 -7.04 5.80 -1.48
CA PHE A 147 -8.25 6.31 -0.85
C PHE A 147 -8.58 5.58 0.46
N ALA A 148 -8.58 4.25 0.42
CA ALA A 148 -8.99 3.42 1.56
C ALA A 148 -7.99 3.44 2.74
N CYS A 149 -6.73 3.76 2.50
CA CYS A 149 -5.68 3.72 3.51
C CYS A 149 -5.01 5.10 3.71
N ASN A 150 -4.34 5.64 2.69
CA ASN A 150 -3.51 6.83 2.86
C ASN A 150 -4.34 8.07 3.18
N PHE A 151 -5.43 8.30 2.45
CA PHE A 151 -6.30 9.44 2.69
C PHE A 151 -7.12 9.27 3.97
N ALA A 152 -7.58 8.05 4.27
CA ALA A 152 -8.23 7.78 5.55
C ALA A 152 -7.29 8.09 6.73
N ASN A 153 -6.04 7.61 6.68
CA ASN A 153 -5.05 7.94 7.72
C ASN A 153 -4.74 9.45 7.79
N HIS A 154 -4.72 10.14 6.65
CA HIS A 154 -4.54 11.59 6.65
C HIS A 154 -5.72 12.31 7.33
N CYS A 155 -6.96 11.86 7.11
CA CYS A 155 -8.12 12.37 7.85
C CYS A 155 -7.98 12.17 9.38
N TYR A 156 -7.39 11.04 9.80
CA TYR A 156 -7.10 10.83 11.23
C TYR A 156 -6.04 11.82 11.75
N ALA A 157 -5.00 12.12 10.96
CA ALA A 157 -3.99 13.11 11.32
C ALA A 157 -4.59 14.50 11.45
N LEU A 158 -5.44 14.93 10.51
CA LEU A 158 -6.15 16.21 10.57
C LEU A 158 -7.09 16.29 11.78
N SER A 159 -7.77 15.19 12.12
CA SER A 159 -8.58 15.08 13.33
C SER A 159 -7.72 15.23 14.60
N ALA A 160 -6.56 14.60 14.64
CA ALA A 160 -5.63 14.72 15.77
C ALA A 160 -5.14 16.15 15.97
N GLU A 161 -4.72 16.84 14.89
CA GLU A 161 -4.31 18.25 14.92
C GLU A 161 -5.41 19.18 15.44
N LEU A 162 -6.65 18.95 14.97
CA LEU A 162 -7.82 19.73 15.40
C LEU A 162 -8.10 19.54 16.90
N LEU A 163 -8.03 18.31 17.38
CA LEU A 163 -8.27 18.00 18.80
C LEU A 163 -7.16 18.57 19.68
N GLU A 164 -5.89 18.41 19.28
CA GLU A 164 -4.74 18.95 20.02
C GLU A 164 -4.84 20.47 20.18
N LYS A 165 -5.22 21.19 19.11
CA LYS A 165 -5.44 22.63 19.14
C LYS A 165 -6.46 23.08 20.19
N HIS A 166 -7.41 22.20 20.52
CA HIS A 166 -8.47 22.47 21.50
C HIS A 166 -8.29 21.73 22.83
N GLY A 167 -7.11 21.13 23.07
CA GLY A 167 -6.79 20.47 24.34
C GLY A 167 -7.57 19.16 24.55
N LEU A 168 -8.01 18.50 23.48
CA LEU A 168 -8.76 17.25 23.52
C LEU A 168 -7.84 16.08 23.12
N PRO A 169 -7.89 14.94 23.80
CA PRO A 169 -7.07 13.78 23.48
C PRO A 169 -7.59 13.04 22.25
N PHE A 170 -6.68 12.56 21.39
CA PHE A 170 -7.05 11.85 20.15
C PHE A 170 -7.69 10.48 20.40
N ASP A 171 -7.35 9.82 21.49
CA ASP A 171 -7.82 8.46 21.81
C ASP A 171 -9.36 8.35 21.94
N VAL A 172 -10.04 9.47 22.23
CA VAL A 172 -11.51 9.53 22.23
C VAL A 172 -12.13 9.23 20.85
N MET A 173 -11.34 9.37 19.78
CA MET A 173 -11.78 9.04 18.41
C MET A 173 -11.61 7.58 18.04
N LEU A 174 -10.80 6.80 18.78
CA LEU A 174 -10.50 5.41 18.40
C LEU A 174 -11.75 4.53 18.28
N PRO A 175 -12.75 4.58 19.18
CA PRO A 175 -13.97 3.80 19.01
C PRO A 175 -14.79 4.17 17.77
N LEU A 176 -14.78 5.44 17.39
CA LEU A 176 -15.47 5.93 16.18
C LEU A 176 -14.75 5.48 14.90
N ILE A 177 -13.41 5.52 14.90
CA ILE A 177 -12.56 5.02 13.80
C ILE A 177 -12.81 3.52 13.59
N ASP A 178 -12.79 2.75 14.67
CA ASP A 178 -13.04 1.30 14.63
C ASP A 178 -14.44 0.97 14.11
N GLU A 179 -15.46 1.70 14.57
CA GLU A 179 -16.84 1.48 14.10
C GLU A 179 -16.98 1.84 12.61
N THR A 180 -16.36 2.93 12.15
CA THR A 180 -16.36 3.32 10.74
C THR A 180 -15.74 2.22 9.87
N ALA A 181 -14.63 1.63 10.31
CA ALA A 181 -13.99 0.51 9.61
C ALA A 181 -14.85 -0.77 9.65
N ARG A 182 -15.47 -1.09 10.79
CA ARG A 182 -16.33 -2.29 10.92
C ARG A 182 -17.57 -2.22 10.04
N LYS A 183 -18.20 -1.06 9.92
CA LYS A 183 -19.42 -0.90 9.11
C LYS A 183 -19.23 -1.31 7.65
N VAL A 184 -18.08 -1.03 7.04
CA VAL A 184 -17.83 -1.40 5.64
C VAL A 184 -17.56 -2.90 5.42
N HIS A 185 -17.45 -3.71 6.48
CA HIS A 185 -17.46 -5.17 6.35
C HIS A 185 -18.86 -5.75 6.10
N GLY A 186 -19.91 -5.07 6.52
CA GLY A 186 -21.29 -5.54 6.39
C GLY A 186 -22.20 -4.67 5.51
N LEU A 187 -21.78 -3.44 5.21
CA LEU A 187 -22.54 -2.49 4.40
C LEU A 187 -21.69 -1.98 3.24
N HIS A 188 -22.33 -1.68 2.13
CA HIS A 188 -21.65 -0.94 1.07
C HIS A 188 -21.22 0.44 1.59
N PRO A 189 -20.01 0.96 1.25
CA PRO A 189 -19.53 2.25 1.77
C PRO A 189 -20.48 3.43 1.58
N LEU A 190 -21.25 3.47 0.50
CA LEU A 190 -22.27 4.53 0.29
C LEU A 190 -23.42 4.40 1.30
N ASP A 191 -23.86 3.19 1.61
CA ASP A 191 -24.94 2.94 2.58
C ASP A 191 -24.47 3.13 4.03
N ALA A 192 -23.17 2.95 4.28
CA ALA A 192 -22.55 3.18 5.58
C ALA A 192 -22.33 4.68 5.87
N GLN A 193 -22.41 5.55 4.84
CA GLN A 193 -22.12 6.98 4.98
C GLN A 193 -23.19 7.69 5.82
N THR A 194 -22.76 8.49 6.78
CA THR A 194 -23.60 9.29 7.66
C THR A 194 -23.10 10.73 7.76
N GLY A 195 -23.81 11.56 8.49
CA GLY A 195 -23.40 12.93 8.79
C GLY A 195 -24.20 14.00 8.03
N PRO A 196 -23.90 15.30 8.29
CA PRO A 196 -24.63 16.43 7.72
C PRO A 196 -24.49 16.55 6.19
N ALA A 197 -23.34 16.13 5.65
CA ALA A 197 -23.09 16.21 4.21
C ALA A 197 -24.00 15.30 3.39
N VAL A 198 -24.40 14.13 3.88
CA VAL A 198 -25.35 13.22 3.20
C VAL A 198 -26.69 13.91 2.95
N ARG A 199 -27.21 14.58 3.98
CA ARG A 199 -28.50 15.26 3.97
C ARG A 199 -28.42 16.70 3.44
N TYR A 200 -27.21 17.17 3.12
CA TYR A 200 -26.91 18.54 2.75
C TYR A 200 -27.44 19.56 3.77
N ASP A 201 -27.13 19.36 5.03
CA ASP A 201 -27.46 20.30 6.10
C ASP A 201 -26.55 21.53 6.01
N GLU A 202 -26.93 22.48 5.14
CA GLU A 202 -26.13 23.66 4.83
C GLU A 202 -25.74 24.48 6.05
N ASN A 203 -26.63 24.58 7.04
CA ASN A 203 -26.37 25.36 8.25
C ASN A 203 -25.24 24.74 9.04
N VAL A 204 -25.28 23.42 9.25
CA VAL A 204 -24.23 22.70 9.97
C VAL A 204 -22.91 22.72 9.21
N ILE A 205 -22.95 22.46 7.89
CA ILE A 205 -21.76 22.48 7.03
C ILE A 205 -21.07 23.84 7.09
N ARG A 206 -21.83 24.93 6.95
CA ARG A 206 -21.31 26.31 7.00
C ARG A 206 -20.74 26.67 8.36
N LEU A 207 -21.39 26.28 9.46
CA LEU A 207 -20.89 26.51 10.80
C LEU A 207 -19.58 25.76 11.05
N GLN A 208 -19.49 24.50 10.64
CA GLN A 208 -18.27 23.70 10.79
C GLN A 208 -17.13 24.20 9.91
N SER A 209 -17.41 24.60 8.66
CA SER A 209 -16.42 25.23 7.78
C SER A 209 -15.88 26.54 8.39
N ALA A 210 -16.76 27.38 8.96
CA ALA A 210 -16.36 28.62 9.60
C ALA A 210 -15.44 28.43 10.82
N LEU A 211 -15.54 27.31 11.54
CA LEU A 211 -14.63 26.97 12.64
C LEU A 211 -13.19 26.73 12.17
N LEU A 212 -12.98 26.49 10.86
CA LEU A 212 -11.69 26.25 10.24
C LEU A 212 -11.10 27.47 9.54
N SER A 213 -11.70 28.67 9.73
CA SER A 213 -11.30 29.91 9.05
C SER A 213 -9.85 30.34 9.30
N ASP A 214 -9.25 29.90 10.38
CA ASP A 214 -7.84 30.12 10.72
C ASP A 214 -6.89 29.04 10.15
N THR A 215 -7.44 28.02 9.49
CA THR A 215 -6.71 26.92 8.83
C THR A 215 -7.27 26.68 7.42
N PRO A 216 -7.03 27.60 6.46
CA PRO A 216 -7.67 27.58 5.14
C PRO A 216 -7.50 26.26 4.38
N ALA A 217 -6.33 25.63 4.46
CA ALA A 217 -6.10 24.35 3.78
C ALA A 217 -6.97 23.22 4.35
N LEU A 218 -7.20 23.19 5.65
CA LEU A 218 -8.11 22.21 6.27
C LEU A 218 -9.57 22.52 5.93
N GLN A 219 -9.93 23.80 5.87
CA GLN A 219 -11.25 24.24 5.43
C GLN A 219 -11.56 23.80 4.00
N GLU A 220 -10.63 23.98 3.06
CA GLU A 220 -10.77 23.51 1.68
C GLU A 220 -10.98 22.00 1.60
N ILE A 221 -10.24 21.20 2.38
CA ILE A 221 -10.42 19.75 2.45
C ILE A 221 -11.80 19.40 2.98
N TYR A 222 -12.25 20.05 4.05
CA TYR A 222 -13.57 19.85 4.64
C TYR A 222 -14.69 20.14 3.64
N ASP A 223 -14.63 21.27 2.95
CA ASP A 223 -15.63 21.70 1.99
C ASP A 223 -15.67 20.75 0.77
N LEU A 224 -14.50 20.35 0.26
CA LEU A 224 -14.39 19.42 -0.85
C LEU A 224 -14.96 18.04 -0.52
N LEU A 225 -14.63 17.48 0.65
CA LEU A 225 -15.14 16.19 1.10
C LEU A 225 -16.65 16.25 1.35
N SER A 226 -17.15 17.32 1.99
CA SER A 226 -18.60 17.52 2.21
C SER A 226 -19.38 17.56 0.90
N LEU A 227 -18.87 18.30 -0.08
CA LEU A 227 -19.48 18.36 -1.42
C LEU A 227 -19.42 17.02 -2.15
N SER A 228 -18.30 16.30 -2.04
CA SER A 228 -18.13 14.96 -2.64
C SER A 228 -19.11 13.95 -2.07
N ILE A 229 -19.29 13.93 -0.74
CA ILE A 229 -20.25 13.06 -0.06
C ILE A 229 -21.67 13.37 -0.54
N HIS A 230 -22.06 14.64 -0.55
CA HIS A 230 -23.39 15.04 -1.00
C HIS A 230 -23.70 14.58 -2.43
N ARG A 231 -22.77 14.80 -3.37
CA ARG A 231 -22.93 14.38 -4.77
C ARG A 231 -23.08 12.87 -4.96
N LYS A 232 -22.51 12.07 -4.06
CA LYS A 232 -22.62 10.62 -4.09
C LYS A 232 -23.88 10.07 -3.42
N ALA A 233 -24.54 10.88 -2.59
CA ALA A 233 -25.79 10.53 -1.91
C ALA A 233 -27.04 10.83 -2.75
N GLN A 234 -26.89 11.52 -3.89
CA GLN A 234 -27.95 11.74 -4.90
C GLN A 234 -28.01 10.59 -5.92
#